data_831d6f022925466c6b4c185010581492
#
_entry.id   831d6f022925466c6b4c185010581492
#
_cell.length_a   1.000
_cell.length_b   1.000
_cell.length_c   1.000
_cell.angle_alpha   90.00
_cell.angle_beta   90.00
_cell.angle_gamma   90.00
#
_symmetry.space_group_name_H-M   'P 1'
#
loop_
_entity.id
_entity.type
_entity.pdbx_description
1 polymer ?
#
loop_
_entity_poly.entity_id
_entity_poly.type
_entity_poly.pdbx_seq_one_letter_code
_entity_poly.pdbx_strand_id
1 'polypeptide(L)'
;MTGASVGKPELDASAKCNYGTPTFSIRPPDQNRAPPGVGLSVWQTRELKVRTMSRTCELTAKAVMSGNNVSHANNKTKRRFLPNLVNVTLISEALNQNVRLRISANALRSVEHRGGLDAFLAKADVKELSQRARLLKKQIAKKTAEQAAA
;
A
#
# COMPACT_ATOMS: atom_id res chain seq x y z
N MET A 1 60.82 39.46 12.68
CA MET A 1 60.04 38.35 12.01
C MET A 1 58.59 38.49 12.40
N THR A 2 57.80 38.97 11.47
CA THR A 2 56.50 39.59 11.62
C THR A 2 55.38 38.54 11.64
N GLY A 3 54.67 38.43 12.76
CA GLY A 3 53.46 37.59 12.86
C GLY A 3 52.23 38.36 12.43
N ALA A 4 51.59 37.91 11.35
CA ALA A 4 50.36 38.46 10.86
C ALA A 4 49.15 37.95 11.66
N SER A 5 48.46 38.84 12.35
CA SER A 5 47.17 38.59 13.01
C SER A 5 46.07 38.58 11.98
N VAL A 6 45.40 37.41 11.83
CA VAL A 6 44.21 37.26 11.00
C VAL A 6 42.98 37.59 11.84
N GLY A 7 42.36 38.74 11.52
CA GLY A 7 41.09 39.19 12.14
C GLY A 7 39.93 38.32 11.74
N LYS A 8 39.13 37.91 12.71
CA LYS A 8 37.85 37.25 12.51
C LYS A 8 36.82 38.30 12.02
N PRO A 9 36.00 37.99 11.00
CA PRO A 9 34.87 38.84 10.67
C PRO A 9 33.76 38.68 11.70
N GLU A 10 33.39 39.81 12.30
CA GLU A 10 32.20 39.96 13.12
C GLU A 10 30.95 39.77 12.25
N LEU A 11 30.13 38.76 12.62
CA LEU A 11 28.84 38.53 12.00
C LEU A 11 27.82 39.46 12.61
N ASP A 12 27.42 40.47 11.88
CA ASP A 12 26.34 41.38 12.20
C ASP A 12 25.01 40.65 12.30
N ALA A 13 24.52 40.42 13.51
CA ALA A 13 23.26 39.77 13.82
C ALA A 13 22.11 40.80 13.84
N SER A 14 21.78 41.38 12.70
CA SER A 14 20.61 42.27 12.57
C SER A 14 19.98 42.30 11.18
N ALA A 15 19.74 41.15 10.59
CA ALA A 15 18.84 41.06 9.47
C ALA A 15 17.55 40.35 9.91
N LYS A 16 16.57 41.14 10.39
CA LYS A 16 15.19 40.71 10.60
C LYS A 16 14.58 40.38 9.21
N CYS A 17 14.65 39.14 8.82
CA CYS A 17 13.90 38.63 7.67
C CYS A 17 12.41 38.65 7.97
N ASN A 18 11.76 39.69 7.46
CA ASN A 18 10.31 39.83 7.49
C ASN A 18 9.72 38.88 6.41
N TYR A 19 9.49 37.63 6.77
CA TYR A 19 8.73 36.70 5.92
C TYR A 19 7.25 37.07 6.01
N GLY A 20 6.82 37.97 5.13
CA GLY A 20 5.42 38.19 4.85
C GLY A 20 4.86 36.86 4.26
N THR A 21 4.14 36.13 5.08
CA THR A 21 3.37 34.96 4.60
C THR A 21 2.29 35.47 3.64
N PRO A 22 2.31 35.11 2.34
CA PRO A 22 1.17 35.35 1.49
C PRO A 22 0.04 34.46 2.01
N THR A 23 -0.96 35.07 2.64
CA THR A 23 -2.23 34.40 2.93
C THR A 23 -2.93 34.11 1.61
N PHE A 24 -2.59 32.96 1.00
CA PHE A 24 -3.31 32.45 -0.17
C PHE A 24 -4.63 31.88 0.34
N SER A 25 -5.67 32.72 0.31
CA SER A 25 -7.04 32.34 0.62
C SER A 25 -7.53 31.43 -0.50
N ILE A 26 -7.33 30.11 -0.36
CA ILE A 26 -7.95 29.11 -1.22
C ILE A 26 -9.44 29.09 -0.83
N ARG A 27 -10.29 29.80 -1.60
CA ARG A 27 -11.72 29.58 -1.54
C ARG A 27 -11.98 28.11 -1.92
N PRO A 28 -12.70 27.32 -1.10
CA PRO A 28 -13.10 25.99 -1.52
C PRO A 28 -13.94 26.12 -2.80
N PRO A 29 -13.76 25.20 -3.78
CA PRO A 29 -14.56 25.21 -5.01
C PRO A 29 -16.03 25.09 -4.63
N ASP A 30 -16.84 25.97 -5.24
CA ASP A 30 -18.30 25.99 -5.07
C ASP A 30 -18.88 24.63 -5.51
N GLN A 31 -19.31 23.81 -4.53
CA GLN A 31 -19.74 22.43 -4.74
C GLN A 31 -21.07 22.33 -5.54
N ASN A 32 -21.70 23.46 -5.84
CA ASN A 32 -23.00 23.50 -6.53
C ASN A 32 -22.96 24.03 -7.97
N ARG A 33 -21.78 24.34 -8.51
CA ARG A 33 -21.69 24.81 -9.88
C ARG A 33 -21.33 23.67 -10.82
N ALA A 34 -22.34 22.97 -11.32
CA ALA A 34 -22.16 22.03 -12.43
C ALA A 34 -21.63 22.75 -13.66
N PRO A 35 -20.58 22.27 -14.34
CA PRO A 35 -20.11 22.85 -15.59
C PRO A 35 -21.21 22.73 -16.67
N PRO A 36 -21.51 23.77 -17.41
CA PRO A 36 -22.52 23.73 -18.47
C PRO A 36 -22.00 22.86 -19.64
N GLY A 37 -22.75 21.82 -20.02
CA GLY A 37 -22.62 21.16 -21.31
C GLY A 37 -22.09 19.73 -21.34
N VAL A 38 -21.99 19.01 -20.23
CA VAL A 38 -21.62 17.58 -20.25
C VAL A 38 -22.86 16.75 -19.92
N GLY A 39 -23.33 15.97 -20.91
CA GLY A 39 -24.53 15.15 -20.79
C GLY A 39 -24.47 14.19 -19.58
N LEU A 40 -25.65 13.88 -19.03
CA LEU A 40 -25.90 13.12 -17.80
C LEU A 40 -25.31 11.70 -17.75
N SER A 41 -24.65 11.23 -18.79
CA SER A 41 -24.06 9.88 -18.87
C SER A 41 -22.63 9.74 -18.31
N VAL A 42 -21.95 10.84 -17.96
CA VAL A 42 -20.52 10.83 -17.55
C VAL A 42 -20.36 10.77 -16.02
N TRP A 43 -21.42 10.91 -15.26
CA TRP A 43 -21.41 10.93 -13.79
C TRP A 43 -21.51 9.53 -13.13
N GLN A 44 -21.40 8.47 -13.89
CA GLN A 44 -20.94 7.23 -13.30
C GLN A 44 -19.47 7.41 -12.92
N THR A 45 -19.23 8.30 -11.98
CA THR A 45 -18.00 8.33 -11.21
C THR A 45 -17.80 6.91 -10.69
N ARG A 46 -16.86 6.19 -11.32
CA ARG A 46 -16.21 5.09 -10.62
C ARG A 46 -15.85 5.68 -9.28
N GLU A 47 -16.59 5.32 -8.27
CA GLU A 47 -16.19 5.58 -6.91
C GLU A 47 -14.77 5.00 -6.83
N LEU A 48 -13.80 5.89 -6.91
CA LEU A 48 -12.43 5.58 -6.55
C LEU A 48 -12.52 5.26 -5.07
N LYS A 49 -12.92 4.02 -4.80
CA LYS A 49 -12.91 3.45 -3.48
C LYS A 49 -11.49 3.65 -2.99
N VAL A 50 -11.31 4.75 -2.26
CA VAL A 50 -10.05 5.08 -1.62
C VAL A 50 -9.69 3.83 -0.84
N ARG A 51 -8.77 3.05 -1.38
CA ARG A 51 -8.28 1.84 -0.73
C ARG A 51 -7.57 2.35 0.50
N THR A 52 -8.33 2.48 1.59
CA THR A 52 -7.72 2.65 2.90
C THR A 52 -6.58 1.66 2.95
N MET A 53 -5.38 2.14 3.27
CA MET A 53 -4.17 1.31 3.33
C MET A 53 -4.33 0.29 4.47
N SER A 54 -5.22 -0.67 4.28
CA SER A 54 -5.43 -1.75 5.23
C SER A 54 -4.17 -2.61 5.25
N ARG A 55 -3.65 -2.86 6.43
CA ARG A 55 -2.54 -3.79 6.63
C ARG A 55 -3.06 -5.23 6.54
N THR A 56 -3.44 -5.63 5.33
CA THR A 56 -4.00 -6.95 5.05
C THR A 56 -3.14 -7.66 4.01
N CYS A 57 -2.86 -8.93 4.24
CA CYS A 57 -2.17 -9.79 3.28
C CYS A 57 -3.08 -10.07 2.07
N GLU A 58 -2.55 -9.96 0.85
CA GLU A 58 -3.32 -10.17 -0.38
C GLU A 58 -3.65 -11.65 -0.67
N LEU A 59 -2.86 -12.58 -0.13
CA LEU A 59 -3.03 -14.03 -0.36
C LEU A 59 -3.77 -14.78 0.75
N THR A 60 -3.67 -14.32 2.00
CA THR A 60 -4.24 -15.03 3.16
C THR A 60 -5.21 -14.20 3.97
N ALA A 61 -5.61 -13.02 3.49
CA ALA A 61 -6.49 -12.06 4.18
C ALA A 61 -6.06 -11.73 5.63
N LYS A 62 -4.84 -12.09 6.03
CA LYS A 62 -4.33 -11.82 7.38
C LYS A 62 -4.28 -10.33 7.63
N ALA A 63 -5.10 -9.85 8.57
CA ALA A 63 -5.28 -8.43 8.90
C ALA A 63 -4.73 -8.12 10.29
N VAL A 64 -4.84 -6.88 10.69
CA VAL A 64 -4.52 -6.41 12.04
C VAL A 64 -5.53 -7.03 13.03
N MET A 65 -5.03 -7.65 14.09
CA MET A 65 -5.85 -8.17 15.18
C MET A 65 -5.69 -7.30 16.42
N SER A 66 -6.77 -7.10 17.15
CA SER A 66 -6.77 -6.47 18.47
C SER A 66 -6.80 -7.53 19.57
N GLY A 67 -6.04 -7.32 20.62
CA GLY A 67 -5.98 -8.22 21.75
C GLY A 67 -5.50 -7.49 23.00
N ASN A 68 -5.17 -8.24 24.03
CA ASN A 68 -4.70 -7.71 25.29
C ASN A 68 -3.35 -8.30 25.69
N ASN A 69 -2.50 -7.48 26.30
CA ASN A 69 -1.42 -7.98 27.14
C ASN A 69 -2.00 -8.28 28.51
N VAL A 70 -1.69 -9.43 29.03
CA VAL A 70 -2.14 -9.87 30.37
C VAL A 70 -0.91 -9.94 31.27
N SER A 71 -0.92 -9.19 32.38
CA SER A 71 0.12 -9.24 33.40
C SER A 71 -0.08 -10.47 34.30
N HIS A 72 0.92 -10.79 35.15
CA HIS A 72 0.80 -11.85 36.14
C HIS A 72 -0.37 -11.62 37.15
N ALA A 73 -0.68 -10.33 37.42
CA ALA A 73 -1.83 -9.96 38.26
C ALA A 73 -3.16 -9.89 37.48
N ASN A 74 -3.21 -10.48 36.27
CA ASN A 74 -4.39 -10.54 35.40
C ASN A 74 -4.91 -9.17 34.91
N ASN A 75 -4.11 -8.12 34.99
CA ASN A 75 -4.43 -6.82 34.41
C ASN A 75 -4.33 -6.88 32.88
N LYS A 76 -5.37 -6.41 32.17
CA LYS A 76 -5.47 -6.48 30.72
C LYS A 76 -5.29 -5.09 30.10
N THR A 77 -4.19 -4.89 29.37
CA THR A 77 -3.96 -3.68 28.57
C THR A 77 -4.17 -3.96 27.09
N LYS A 78 -4.89 -3.10 26.38
CA LYS A 78 -5.20 -3.28 24.97
C LYS A 78 -3.92 -3.21 24.11
N ARG A 79 -3.79 -4.17 23.19
CA ARG A 79 -2.68 -4.25 22.22
C ARG A 79 -3.20 -4.55 20.82
N ARG A 80 -2.50 -4.04 19.81
CA ARG A 80 -2.72 -4.40 18.40
C ARG A 80 -1.57 -5.28 17.90
N PHE A 81 -1.93 -6.37 17.23
CA PHE A 81 -1.00 -7.27 16.57
C PHE A 81 -1.00 -6.95 15.09
N LEU A 82 0.11 -6.40 14.60
CA LEU A 82 0.27 -6.04 13.20
C LEU A 82 0.88 -7.20 12.44
N PRO A 83 0.34 -7.58 11.26
CA PRO A 83 0.96 -8.58 10.41
C PRO A 83 2.27 -8.03 9.83
N ASN A 84 3.29 -8.87 9.74
CA ASN A 84 4.53 -8.57 9.05
C ASN A 84 4.30 -8.70 7.54
N LEU A 85 4.09 -7.56 6.86
CA LEU A 85 3.82 -7.50 5.43
C LEU A 85 5.05 -7.05 4.65
N VAL A 86 5.36 -7.78 3.59
CA VAL A 86 6.47 -7.54 2.67
C VAL A 86 5.91 -7.34 1.27
N ASN A 87 6.51 -6.43 0.50
CA ASN A 87 6.23 -6.28 -0.92
C ASN A 87 7.18 -7.19 -1.70
N VAL A 88 6.64 -8.19 -2.35
CA VAL A 88 7.40 -9.19 -3.11
C VAL A 88 6.92 -9.22 -4.55
N THR A 89 7.85 -9.42 -5.47
CA THR A 89 7.56 -9.69 -6.87
C THR A 89 7.69 -11.20 -7.08
N LEU A 90 6.58 -11.86 -7.42
CA LEU A 90 6.51 -13.29 -7.71
C LEU A 90 6.36 -13.49 -9.21
N ILE A 91 6.98 -14.52 -9.72
CA ILE A 91 6.88 -14.91 -11.13
C ILE A 91 5.71 -15.87 -11.27
N SER A 92 4.87 -15.65 -12.27
CA SER A 92 3.86 -16.60 -12.70
C SER A 92 4.34 -17.25 -14.00
N GLU A 93 4.59 -18.55 -13.98
CA GLU A 93 5.05 -19.32 -15.15
C GLU A 93 3.93 -19.46 -16.18
N ALA A 94 2.70 -19.71 -15.72
CA ALA A 94 1.54 -19.84 -16.60
C ALA A 94 1.21 -18.58 -17.40
N LEU A 95 1.49 -17.40 -16.81
CA LEU A 95 1.23 -16.12 -17.44
C LEU A 95 2.48 -15.47 -18.05
N ASN A 96 3.69 -16.01 -17.82
CA ASN A 96 4.98 -15.44 -18.17
C ASN A 96 5.13 -13.96 -17.76
N GLN A 97 4.67 -13.61 -16.56
CA GLN A 97 4.72 -12.23 -16.06
C GLN A 97 5.09 -12.13 -14.59
N ASN A 98 5.67 -11.00 -14.22
CA ASN A 98 6.03 -10.67 -12.86
C ASN A 98 4.85 -9.99 -12.15
N VAL A 99 4.44 -10.53 -11.01
CA VAL A 99 3.33 -10.03 -10.21
C VAL A 99 3.84 -9.48 -8.89
N ARG A 100 3.67 -8.17 -8.67
CA ARG A 100 4.02 -7.54 -7.40
C ARG A 100 2.82 -7.58 -6.45
N LEU A 101 3.00 -8.22 -5.28
CA LEU A 101 1.97 -8.40 -4.25
C LEU A 101 2.49 -7.96 -2.88
N ARG A 102 1.59 -7.50 -2.04
CA ARG A 102 1.85 -7.22 -0.64
C ARG A 102 1.34 -8.38 0.22
N ILE A 103 2.25 -9.21 0.67
CA ILE A 103 1.94 -10.46 1.37
C ILE A 103 2.62 -10.54 2.73
N SER A 104 2.10 -11.38 3.63
CA SER A 104 2.77 -11.64 4.88
C SER A 104 3.99 -12.55 4.68
N ALA A 105 5.04 -12.38 5.51
CA ALA A 105 6.24 -13.22 5.45
C ALA A 105 5.90 -14.72 5.60
N ASN A 106 4.86 -15.04 6.36
CA ASN A 106 4.38 -16.42 6.49
C ASN A 106 3.72 -16.92 5.19
N ALA A 107 2.96 -16.06 4.50
CA ALA A 107 2.38 -16.42 3.21
C ALA A 107 3.46 -16.62 2.14
N LEU A 108 4.53 -15.82 2.14
CA LEU A 108 5.67 -16.00 1.25
C LEU A 108 6.28 -17.39 1.42
N ARG A 109 6.60 -17.79 2.65
CA ARG A 109 7.11 -19.14 2.95
C ARG A 109 6.15 -20.25 2.47
N SER A 110 4.83 -20.04 2.60
CA SER A 110 3.83 -21.01 2.12
C SER A 110 3.79 -21.09 0.59
N VAL A 111 4.03 -19.98 -0.13
CA VAL A 111 4.12 -19.95 -1.59
C VAL A 111 5.36 -20.70 -2.06
N GLU A 112 6.52 -20.46 -1.43
CA GLU A 112 7.77 -21.15 -1.74
C GLU A 112 7.66 -22.66 -1.51
N HIS A 113 7.09 -23.07 -0.38
CA HIS A 113 6.89 -24.47 -0.04
C HIS A 113 5.93 -25.20 -1.01
N ARG A 114 4.98 -24.49 -1.62
CA ARG A 114 4.03 -25.06 -2.58
C ARG A 114 4.56 -25.08 -4.02
N GLY A 115 5.75 -24.57 -4.27
CA GLY A 115 6.37 -24.55 -5.60
C GLY A 115 5.95 -23.35 -6.46
N GLY A 116 5.65 -22.21 -5.84
CA GLY A 116 5.43 -20.94 -6.54
C GLY A 116 4.01 -20.38 -6.45
N LEU A 117 3.82 -19.24 -7.13
CA LEU A 117 2.55 -18.50 -7.06
C LEU A 117 1.39 -19.28 -7.68
N ASP A 118 1.62 -19.91 -8.83
CA ASP A 118 0.57 -20.59 -9.60
C ASP A 118 0.03 -21.82 -8.86
N ALA A 119 0.93 -22.65 -8.30
CA ALA A 119 0.57 -23.80 -7.49
C ALA A 119 -0.13 -23.41 -6.19
N PHE A 120 0.26 -22.27 -5.60
CA PHE A 120 -0.42 -21.71 -4.43
C PHE A 120 -1.84 -21.27 -4.76
N LEU A 121 -2.02 -20.47 -5.83
CA LEU A 121 -3.32 -19.94 -6.23
C LEU A 121 -4.29 -21.04 -6.68
N ALA A 122 -3.81 -22.12 -7.28
CA ALA A 122 -4.65 -23.26 -7.65
C ALA A 122 -5.38 -23.85 -6.43
N LYS A 123 -4.68 -23.99 -5.30
CA LYS A 123 -5.21 -24.59 -4.05
C LYS A 123 -5.85 -23.58 -3.08
N ALA A 124 -5.60 -22.28 -3.25
CA ALA A 124 -6.05 -21.26 -2.31
C ALA A 124 -7.55 -20.99 -2.40
N ASP A 125 -8.20 -20.74 -1.27
CA ASP A 125 -9.62 -20.41 -1.21
C ASP A 125 -9.88 -19.00 -1.75
N VAL A 126 -10.92 -18.86 -2.57
CA VAL A 126 -11.31 -17.57 -3.17
C VAL A 126 -11.72 -16.54 -2.11
N LYS A 127 -12.22 -16.99 -0.96
CA LYS A 127 -12.67 -16.10 0.13
C LYS A 127 -11.51 -15.32 0.76
N GLU A 128 -10.35 -15.95 0.91
CA GLU A 128 -9.17 -15.36 1.54
C GLU A 128 -8.36 -14.46 0.59
N LEU A 129 -8.55 -14.64 -0.73
CA LEU A 129 -7.81 -13.91 -1.73
C LEU A 129 -8.32 -12.47 -1.89
N SER A 130 -7.39 -11.52 -2.07
CA SER A 130 -7.72 -10.16 -2.49
C SER A 130 -8.36 -10.17 -3.89
N GLN A 131 -9.07 -9.10 -4.24
CA GLN A 131 -9.68 -8.98 -5.57
C GLN A 131 -8.66 -9.16 -6.70
N ARG A 132 -7.45 -8.61 -6.53
CA ARG A 132 -6.35 -8.75 -7.49
C ARG A 132 -5.89 -10.20 -7.63
N ALA A 133 -5.70 -10.88 -6.51
CA ALA A 133 -5.29 -12.29 -6.50
C ALA A 133 -6.38 -13.22 -7.08
N ARG A 134 -7.66 -12.89 -6.89
CA ARG A 134 -8.78 -13.62 -7.52
C ARG A 134 -8.78 -13.50 -9.04
N LEU A 135 -8.46 -12.31 -9.57
CA LEU A 135 -8.33 -12.12 -11.02
C LEU A 135 -7.17 -12.94 -11.58
N LEU A 136 -6.01 -12.91 -10.92
CA LEU A 136 -4.85 -13.71 -11.29
C LEU A 136 -5.17 -15.20 -11.29
N LYS A 137 -5.84 -15.71 -10.25
CA LYS A 137 -6.29 -17.12 -10.18
C LYS A 137 -7.15 -17.49 -11.39
N LYS A 138 -8.10 -16.64 -11.79
CA LYS A 138 -8.94 -16.88 -12.98
C LYS A 138 -8.12 -16.89 -14.27
N GLN A 139 -7.17 -15.97 -14.42
CA GLN A 139 -6.29 -15.91 -15.61
C GLN A 139 -5.40 -17.13 -15.71
N ILE A 140 -4.79 -17.57 -14.60
CA ILE A 140 -3.97 -18.77 -14.55
C ILE A 140 -4.80 -20.00 -14.91
N ALA A 141 -5.98 -20.18 -14.32
CA ALA A 141 -6.86 -21.31 -14.61
C ALA A 141 -7.26 -21.36 -16.09
N LYS A 142 -7.53 -20.20 -16.71
CA LYS A 142 -7.84 -20.13 -18.15
C LYS A 142 -6.65 -20.55 -19.00
N LYS A 143 -5.45 -20.02 -18.72
CA LYS A 143 -4.22 -20.35 -19.45
C LYS A 143 -3.81 -21.82 -19.30
N THR A 144 -3.94 -22.36 -18.09
CA THR A 144 -3.64 -23.78 -17.85
C THR A 144 -4.61 -24.68 -18.61
N ALA A 145 -5.90 -24.30 -18.70
CA ALA A 145 -6.88 -25.05 -19.50
C ALA A 145 -6.59 -24.96 -21.01
N GLU A 146 -6.19 -23.80 -21.51
CA GLU A 146 -5.77 -23.62 -22.91
C GLU A 146 -4.54 -24.47 -23.25
N GLN A 147 -3.54 -24.51 -22.35
CA GLN A 147 -2.32 -25.32 -22.51
C GLN A 147 -2.58 -26.82 -22.45
N ALA A 148 -3.57 -27.24 -21.65
CA ALA A 148 -3.95 -28.67 -21.56
C ALA A 148 -4.77 -29.13 -22.76
N ALA A 149 -5.38 -28.21 -23.53
CA ALA A 149 -6.18 -28.50 -24.70
C ALA A 149 -5.38 -28.46 -26.03
N ALA A 150 -4.14 -27.95 -25.99
CA ALA A 150 -3.23 -27.84 -27.14
C ALA A 150 -2.28 -29.02 -27.19
#